data_ccfe19cb55fa35bbdcdf5a7400725d2d
#
_entry.id   ccfe19cb55fa35bbdcdf5a7400725d2d
#
_cell.length_a   1.000
_cell.length_b   1.000
_cell.length_c   1.000
_cell.angle_alpha   90.00
_cell.angle_beta   90.00
_cell.angle_gamma   90.00
#
_symmetry.space_group_name_H-M   'P 1'
#
loop_
_entity.id
_entity.type
_entity.pdbx_description
1 polymer ?
#
loop_
_entity_poly.entity_id
_entity_poly.type
_entity_poly.pdbx_seq_one_letter_code
_entity_poly.pdbx_strand_id
1 'polypeptide(L)'
;MSSLDAVLSQYEKNKQTSGSSKPMMSQEDRLKQYLSIMLPKGTKSGEKTIRILPTQDGTSPFKEVYFHNIQVQGRWTKLYDPGKNEEGKPSGDRSPLNEVEEALRLAGDAQSKELARSYRSQKFYIVKVIDRDNEEDGVKFWRFKHNWKGDGPIDKIIPIWQKKGDVADANEGRDLTLMLQAVPLPGGRGEYTTVSTVMYEDPTPLSDDAQKIKDWTEDERTWKDVYSQKPVEYLEAIAKGLDPIWDSELKKYVYDDPNAVKNTTDTTVLGSTDPQAN
;
A
#
# COMPACT_ATOMS: atom_id res chain seq x y z
N MET A 1 6.44 33.67 18.59
CA MET A 1 7.24 33.11 17.48
C MET A 1 6.80 33.81 16.21
N SER A 2 7.74 34.38 15.45
CA SER A 2 7.40 35.02 14.19
C SER A 2 7.07 34.00 13.12
N SER A 3 6.30 34.37 12.08
CA SER A 3 6.01 33.49 10.95
C SER A 3 7.28 32.99 10.24
N LEU A 4 8.36 33.77 10.32
CA LEU A 4 9.68 33.41 9.80
C LEU A 4 10.31 32.23 10.57
N ASP A 5 10.20 32.21 11.92
CA ASP A 5 10.73 31.12 12.74
C ASP A 5 10.02 29.80 12.45
N ALA A 6 8.71 29.86 12.18
CA ALA A 6 7.93 28.69 11.78
C ALA A 6 8.37 28.17 10.38
N VAL A 7 8.59 29.05 9.42
CA VAL A 7 9.07 28.70 8.08
C VAL A 7 10.49 28.13 8.13
N LEU A 8 11.38 28.73 8.89
CA LEU A 8 12.75 28.23 9.07
C LEU A 8 12.78 26.86 9.74
N SER A 9 11.98 26.66 10.80
CA SER A 9 11.85 25.37 11.46
C SER A 9 11.30 24.28 10.51
N GLN A 10 10.33 24.61 9.68
CA GLN A 10 9.79 23.70 8.67
C GLN A 10 10.81 23.41 7.55
N TYR A 11 11.57 24.40 7.13
CA TYR A 11 12.66 24.24 6.15
C TYR A 11 13.79 23.36 6.68
N GLU A 12 14.20 23.55 7.93
CA GLU A 12 15.22 22.70 8.58
C GLU A 12 14.73 21.26 8.80
N LYS A 13 13.47 21.06 9.20
CA LYS A 13 12.83 19.74 9.26
C LYS A 13 12.85 19.04 7.88
N ASN A 14 12.47 19.75 6.83
CA ASN A 14 12.48 19.21 5.47
C ASN A 14 13.89 18.92 4.96
N LYS A 15 14.91 19.71 5.37
CA LYS A 15 16.31 19.47 5.02
C LYS A 15 16.89 18.26 5.75
N GLN A 16 16.50 18.02 7.00
CA GLN A 16 16.86 16.81 7.75
C GLN A 16 16.21 15.56 7.20
N THR A 17 14.97 15.65 6.69
CA THR A 17 14.28 14.52 6.05
C THR A 17 14.78 14.20 4.65
N SER A 18 15.33 15.16 3.91
CA SER A 18 15.87 14.92 2.55
C SER A 18 17.28 14.33 2.50
N GLY A 19 18.00 14.28 3.63
CA GLY A 19 19.37 13.74 3.73
C GLY A 19 19.52 12.42 4.49
N SER A 20 18.47 11.96 5.15
CA SER A 20 18.45 10.72 5.93
C SER A 20 17.87 9.60 5.08
N SER A 21 18.74 8.78 4.47
CA SER A 21 18.33 7.41 4.15
C SER A 21 17.93 6.78 5.47
N LYS A 22 16.62 6.65 5.75
CA LYS A 22 16.13 5.86 6.89
C LYS A 22 16.91 4.53 6.85
N PRO A 23 17.50 4.08 7.96
CA PRO A 23 18.23 2.81 7.97
C PRO A 23 17.30 1.74 7.39
N MET A 24 17.82 0.98 6.44
CA MET A 24 17.03 -0.02 5.74
C MET A 24 16.58 -1.06 6.77
N MET A 25 15.31 -1.02 7.12
CA MET A 25 14.70 -1.92 8.10
C MET A 25 14.96 -3.37 7.68
N SER A 26 15.30 -4.24 8.64
CA SER A 26 15.50 -5.66 8.35
C SER A 26 14.24 -6.27 7.74
N GLN A 27 14.39 -7.37 6.99
CA GLN A 27 13.23 -8.07 6.42
C GLN A 27 12.30 -8.58 7.52
N GLU A 28 12.85 -9.00 8.63
CA GLU A 28 12.11 -9.47 9.81
C GLU A 28 11.29 -8.35 10.45
N ASP A 29 11.88 -7.18 10.69
CA ASP A 29 11.17 -6.02 11.24
C ASP A 29 10.10 -5.50 10.27
N ARG A 30 10.33 -5.62 8.97
CA ARG A 30 9.30 -5.29 7.97
C ARG A 30 8.12 -6.24 8.06
N LEU A 31 8.35 -7.54 8.25
CA LEU A 31 7.28 -8.53 8.38
C LEU A 31 6.45 -8.30 9.64
N LYS A 32 7.06 -7.85 10.73
CA LYS A 32 6.34 -7.50 11.98
C LYS A 32 5.32 -6.38 11.81
N GLN A 33 5.48 -5.51 10.81
CA GLN A 33 4.54 -4.42 10.56
C GLN A 33 3.23 -4.86 9.90
N TYR A 34 3.16 -6.11 9.41
CA TYR A 34 1.97 -6.62 8.74
C TYR A 34 1.25 -7.65 9.59
N LEU A 35 -0.07 -7.54 9.66
CA LEU A 35 -0.86 -8.66 10.15
C LEU A 35 -0.93 -9.73 9.06
N SER A 36 -0.39 -10.90 9.35
CA SER A 36 -0.53 -12.08 8.50
C SER A 36 -1.70 -12.94 9.00
N ILE A 37 -2.63 -13.24 8.10
CA ILE A 37 -3.71 -14.20 8.33
C ILE A 37 -3.46 -15.53 7.62
N MET A 38 -2.24 -15.75 7.12
CA MET A 38 -1.91 -16.99 6.41
C MET A 38 -1.88 -18.17 7.37
N LEU A 39 -2.62 -19.21 7.01
CA LEU A 39 -2.55 -20.49 7.73
C LEU A 39 -1.24 -21.21 7.39
N PRO A 40 -0.66 -21.95 8.36
CA PRO A 40 0.46 -22.85 8.09
C PRO A 40 0.11 -23.86 6.99
N LYS A 41 1.14 -24.27 6.23
CA LYS A 41 0.95 -25.23 5.14
C LYS A 41 0.31 -26.54 5.67
N GLY A 42 -0.77 -26.98 5.02
CA GLY A 42 -1.52 -28.17 5.40
C GLY A 42 -2.62 -27.93 6.44
N THR A 43 -2.69 -26.75 7.04
CA THR A 43 -3.76 -26.38 7.97
C THR A 43 -4.98 -25.89 7.17
N LYS A 44 -6.17 -26.40 7.47
CA LYS A 44 -7.41 -26.06 6.75
C LYS A 44 -8.20 -24.93 7.39
N SER A 45 -8.05 -24.74 8.69
CA SER A 45 -8.74 -23.71 9.46
C SER A 45 -7.87 -23.23 10.62
N GLY A 46 -8.19 -22.07 11.16
CA GLY A 46 -7.54 -21.48 12.31
C GLY A 46 -8.29 -20.22 12.74
N GLU A 47 -7.74 -19.54 13.70
CA GLU A 47 -8.30 -18.28 14.19
C GLU A 47 -7.18 -17.26 14.41
N LYS A 48 -7.55 -16.00 14.47
CA LYS A 48 -6.66 -14.87 14.76
C LYS A 48 -7.46 -13.80 15.47
N THR A 49 -7.09 -13.48 16.70
CA THR A 49 -7.74 -12.41 17.45
C THR A 49 -7.01 -11.09 17.26
N ILE A 50 -7.76 -10.06 16.92
CA ILE A 50 -7.25 -8.70 16.66
C ILE A 50 -8.05 -7.66 17.41
N ARG A 51 -7.40 -6.53 17.73
CA ARG A 51 -8.06 -5.30 18.14
C ARG A 51 -7.84 -4.23 17.08
N ILE A 52 -8.93 -3.68 16.53
CA ILE A 52 -8.85 -2.52 15.64
C ILE A 52 -8.55 -1.29 16.48
N LEU A 53 -7.62 -0.45 16.01
CA LEU A 53 -7.26 0.78 16.70
C LEU A 53 -8.14 1.96 16.25
N PRO A 54 -8.49 2.88 17.17
CA PRO A 54 -9.17 4.11 16.82
C PRO A 54 -8.26 5.03 15.99
N THR A 55 -8.86 5.93 15.23
CA THR A 55 -8.14 7.04 14.59
C THR A 55 -8.15 8.26 15.50
N GLN A 56 -7.06 9.02 15.52
CA GLN A 56 -6.95 10.22 16.35
C GLN A 56 -7.95 11.32 15.94
N ASP A 57 -8.30 11.37 14.67
CA ASP A 57 -9.20 12.37 14.08
C ASP A 57 -10.67 11.93 14.04
N GLY A 58 -11.00 10.77 14.61
CA GLY A 58 -12.34 10.21 14.62
C GLY A 58 -12.89 9.80 13.24
N THR A 59 -12.03 9.77 12.21
CA THR A 59 -12.39 9.27 10.88
C THR A 59 -12.46 7.75 10.85
N SER A 60 -12.92 7.17 9.73
CA SER A 60 -12.92 5.71 9.58
C SER A 60 -11.51 5.13 9.75
N PRO A 61 -11.31 4.10 10.58
CA PRO A 61 -10.02 3.42 10.68
C PRO A 61 -9.68 2.61 9.42
N PHE A 62 -10.66 2.32 8.57
CA PHE A 62 -10.45 1.61 7.31
C PHE A 62 -10.12 2.61 6.20
N LYS A 63 -8.85 2.66 5.79
CA LYS A 63 -8.42 3.48 4.65
C LYS A 63 -8.60 2.69 3.37
N GLU A 64 -9.30 3.28 2.37
CA GLU A 64 -9.46 2.69 1.05
C GLU A 64 -8.20 2.95 0.23
N VAL A 65 -7.59 1.90 -0.27
CA VAL A 65 -6.36 1.99 -1.07
C VAL A 65 -6.50 1.11 -2.31
N TYR A 66 -6.03 1.61 -3.42
CA TYR A 66 -6.14 0.92 -4.70
C TYR A 66 -4.78 0.41 -5.16
N PHE A 67 -4.73 -0.84 -5.62
CA PHE A 67 -3.53 -1.47 -6.14
C PHE A 67 -3.82 -2.17 -7.46
N HIS A 68 -2.93 -1.99 -8.42
CA HIS A 68 -2.83 -2.88 -9.57
C HIS A 68 -2.13 -4.17 -9.13
N ASN A 69 -2.59 -5.31 -9.64
CA ASN A 69 -1.92 -6.59 -9.42
C ASN A 69 -1.35 -7.05 -10.75
N ILE A 70 -0.09 -6.74 -11.00
CA ILE A 70 0.59 -6.90 -12.28
C ILE A 70 1.77 -7.85 -12.14
N GLN A 71 2.04 -8.60 -13.19
CA GLN A 71 3.24 -9.43 -13.24
C GLN A 71 4.44 -8.59 -13.66
N VAL A 72 5.42 -8.48 -12.78
CA VAL A 72 6.69 -7.77 -13.01
C VAL A 72 7.80 -8.80 -12.86
N GLN A 73 8.62 -8.97 -13.88
CA GLN A 73 9.70 -9.98 -13.91
C GLN A 73 9.23 -11.38 -13.49
N GLY A 74 8.06 -11.79 -14.00
CA GLY A 74 7.46 -13.09 -13.70
C GLY A 74 6.82 -13.23 -12.32
N ARG A 75 6.80 -12.17 -11.48
CA ARG A 75 6.22 -12.19 -10.14
C ARG A 75 5.01 -11.28 -10.03
N TRP A 76 3.92 -11.78 -9.44
CA TRP A 76 2.76 -10.96 -9.14
C TRP A 76 3.09 -9.90 -8.09
N THR A 77 2.99 -8.64 -8.48
CA THR A 77 3.35 -7.48 -7.67
C THR A 77 2.14 -6.56 -7.52
N LYS A 78 1.91 -6.10 -6.29
CA LYS A 78 0.90 -5.08 -6.01
C LYS A 78 1.55 -3.71 -6.10
N LEU A 79 1.11 -2.92 -7.08
CA LEU A 79 1.55 -1.55 -7.32
C LEU A 79 0.44 -0.59 -6.91
N TYR A 80 0.76 0.38 -6.06
CA TYR A 80 -0.19 1.41 -5.64
C TYR A 80 -0.67 2.21 -6.86
N ASP A 81 -1.99 2.47 -6.92
CA ASP A 81 -2.61 3.31 -7.93
C ASP A 81 -2.68 4.77 -7.42
N PRO A 82 -1.82 5.67 -7.91
CA PRO A 82 -1.84 7.07 -7.49
C PRO A 82 -3.07 7.84 -7.97
N GLY A 83 -3.76 7.36 -8.99
CA GLY A 83 -4.93 8.02 -9.57
C GLY A 83 -6.18 8.03 -8.68
N LYS A 84 -6.12 7.39 -7.50
CA LYS A 84 -7.23 7.36 -6.55
C LYS A 84 -6.78 7.71 -5.14
N ASN A 85 -7.57 8.54 -4.47
CA ASN A 85 -7.37 8.89 -3.07
C ASN A 85 -7.95 7.82 -2.11
N GLU A 86 -7.81 8.03 -0.79
CA GLU A 86 -8.27 7.12 0.26
C GLU A 86 -9.80 7.02 0.40
N GLU A 87 -10.55 7.78 -0.39
CA GLU A 87 -12.02 7.72 -0.51
C GLU A 87 -12.47 7.05 -1.82
N GLY A 88 -11.51 6.60 -2.65
CA GLY A 88 -11.77 6.02 -3.96
C GLY A 88 -12.15 7.00 -5.05
N LYS A 89 -12.04 8.31 -4.78
CA LYS A 89 -12.24 9.38 -5.75
C LYS A 89 -10.95 9.63 -6.54
N PRO A 90 -11.02 10.25 -7.74
CA PRO A 90 -9.84 10.70 -8.44
C PRO A 90 -8.97 11.58 -7.54
N SER A 91 -7.67 11.28 -7.45
CA SER A 91 -6.70 12.06 -6.68
C SER A 91 -6.24 13.33 -7.41
N GLY A 92 -6.31 13.32 -8.73
CA GLY A 92 -5.67 14.28 -9.62
C GLY A 92 -4.25 13.86 -10.04
N ASP A 93 -3.67 12.85 -9.40
CA ASP A 93 -2.35 12.34 -9.76
C ASP A 93 -2.43 11.43 -10.99
N ARG A 94 -1.38 11.44 -11.78
CA ARG A 94 -1.26 10.61 -12.97
C ARG A 94 -1.05 9.14 -12.60
N SER A 95 -1.81 8.25 -13.24
CA SER A 95 -1.68 6.80 -13.09
C SER A 95 -1.45 6.14 -14.47
N PRO A 96 -0.19 5.89 -14.86
CA PRO A 96 0.12 5.29 -16.16
C PRO A 96 -0.58 3.95 -16.42
N LEU A 97 -0.80 3.15 -15.39
CA LEU A 97 -1.49 1.86 -15.52
C LEU A 97 -3.00 2.03 -15.76
N ASN A 98 -3.63 3.06 -15.19
CA ASN A 98 -5.01 3.41 -15.51
C ASN A 98 -5.15 3.92 -16.95
N GLU A 99 -4.15 4.68 -17.44
CA GLU A 99 -4.13 5.14 -18.85
C GLU A 99 -4.11 3.94 -19.82
N VAL A 100 -3.30 2.91 -19.52
CA VAL A 100 -3.28 1.66 -20.31
C VAL A 100 -4.62 0.93 -20.23
N GLU A 101 -5.19 0.77 -19.03
CA GLU A 101 -6.51 0.14 -18.86
C GLU A 101 -7.57 0.82 -19.69
N GLU A 102 -7.61 2.15 -19.66
CA GLU A 102 -8.58 2.94 -20.43
C GLU A 102 -8.37 2.82 -21.95
N ALA A 103 -7.13 2.94 -22.41
CA ALA A 103 -6.80 2.80 -23.84
C ALA A 103 -7.22 1.42 -24.37
N LEU A 104 -6.92 0.35 -23.64
CA LEU A 104 -7.31 -1.01 -24.01
C LEU A 104 -8.84 -1.19 -23.98
N ARG A 105 -9.52 -0.58 -23.03
CA ARG A 105 -10.99 -0.63 -22.95
C ARG A 105 -11.65 0.08 -24.15
N LEU A 106 -11.06 1.21 -24.58
CA LEU A 106 -11.54 2.00 -25.73
C LEU A 106 -11.27 1.29 -27.06
N ALA A 107 -10.21 0.48 -27.18
CA ALA A 107 -9.96 -0.33 -28.38
C ALA A 107 -11.11 -1.29 -28.70
N GLY A 108 -11.84 -1.77 -27.69
CA GLY A 108 -13.17 -2.35 -27.81
C GLY A 108 -13.24 -3.81 -28.25
N ASP A 109 -12.17 -4.39 -28.79
CA ASP A 109 -12.13 -5.81 -29.16
C ASP A 109 -12.02 -6.72 -27.92
N ALA A 110 -12.31 -8.01 -28.08
CA ALA A 110 -12.39 -8.94 -26.98
C ALA A 110 -11.03 -9.16 -26.27
N GLN A 111 -9.95 -9.18 -27.04
CA GLN A 111 -8.60 -9.38 -26.49
C GLN A 111 -8.15 -8.16 -25.69
N SER A 112 -8.34 -6.96 -26.21
CA SER A 112 -8.05 -5.71 -25.51
C SER A 112 -8.86 -5.56 -24.23
N LYS A 113 -10.15 -5.92 -24.25
CA LYS A 113 -10.98 -5.92 -23.03
C LYS A 113 -10.51 -6.90 -21.97
N GLU A 114 -10.03 -8.08 -22.35
CA GLU A 114 -9.49 -9.05 -21.40
C GLU A 114 -8.16 -8.54 -20.80
N LEU A 115 -7.29 -7.98 -21.65
CA LEU A 115 -6.05 -7.36 -21.20
C LEU A 115 -6.30 -6.15 -20.27
N ALA A 116 -7.27 -5.29 -20.59
CA ALA A 116 -7.69 -4.17 -19.74
C ALA A 116 -8.04 -4.62 -18.31
N ARG A 117 -8.71 -5.79 -18.16
CA ARG A 117 -9.04 -6.34 -16.84
C ARG A 117 -7.80 -6.63 -15.99
N SER A 118 -6.69 -7.04 -16.61
CA SER A 118 -5.43 -7.30 -15.89
C SER A 118 -4.79 -6.02 -15.35
N TYR A 119 -5.03 -4.88 -16.01
CA TYR A 119 -4.52 -3.57 -15.57
C TYR A 119 -5.44 -2.88 -14.55
N ARG A 120 -6.69 -3.32 -14.40
CA ARG A 120 -7.64 -2.68 -13.49
C ARG A 120 -7.14 -2.67 -12.06
N SER A 121 -7.13 -1.48 -11.44
CA SER A 121 -6.84 -1.37 -10.01
C SER A 121 -7.95 -2.00 -9.16
N GLN A 122 -7.54 -2.62 -8.07
CA GLN A 122 -8.41 -3.34 -7.14
C GLN A 122 -8.43 -2.62 -5.81
N LYS A 123 -9.63 -2.50 -5.24
CA LYS A 123 -9.86 -1.87 -3.95
C LYS A 123 -9.42 -2.78 -2.80
N PHE A 124 -8.68 -2.21 -1.87
CA PHE A 124 -8.28 -2.83 -0.61
C PHE A 124 -8.65 -1.90 0.54
N TYR A 125 -8.79 -2.49 1.70
CA TYR A 125 -8.82 -1.77 2.97
C TYR A 125 -7.51 -2.01 3.70
N ILE A 126 -7.03 -0.95 4.36
CA ILE A 126 -5.90 -1.03 5.28
C ILE A 126 -6.35 -0.43 6.61
N VAL A 127 -6.08 -1.15 7.69
CA VAL A 127 -6.47 -0.76 9.05
C VAL A 127 -5.35 -1.08 10.02
N LYS A 128 -5.16 -0.23 11.03
CA LYS A 128 -4.25 -0.49 12.14
C LYS A 128 -4.89 -1.43 13.14
N VAL A 129 -4.16 -2.44 13.55
CA VAL A 129 -4.62 -3.44 14.51
C VAL A 129 -3.51 -3.84 15.47
N ILE A 130 -3.91 -4.35 16.64
CA ILE A 130 -3.06 -5.14 17.51
C ILE A 130 -3.37 -6.62 17.26
N ASP A 131 -2.34 -7.41 17.07
CA ASP A 131 -2.40 -8.87 17.01
C ASP A 131 -2.36 -9.40 18.45
N ARG A 132 -3.48 -9.92 18.97
CA ARG A 132 -3.57 -10.38 20.35
C ARG A 132 -2.68 -11.58 20.67
N ASP A 133 -2.29 -12.34 19.62
CA ASP A 133 -1.34 -13.45 19.80
C ASP A 133 0.11 -12.98 19.90
N ASN A 134 0.42 -11.72 19.49
CA ASN A 134 1.77 -11.15 19.44
C ASN A 134 1.73 -9.64 19.72
N GLU A 135 1.21 -9.24 20.88
CA GLU A 135 1.06 -7.82 21.27
C GLU A 135 2.41 -7.07 21.38
N GLU A 136 3.49 -7.79 21.66
CA GLU A 136 4.83 -7.25 21.76
C GLU A 136 5.36 -6.67 20.43
N ASP A 137 4.81 -7.12 19.31
CA ASP A 137 5.13 -6.55 18.00
C ASP A 137 4.51 -5.14 17.80
N GLY A 138 3.57 -4.75 18.67
CA GLY A 138 2.89 -3.46 18.63
C GLY A 138 1.92 -3.33 17.45
N VAL A 139 1.79 -2.09 16.93
CA VAL A 139 0.81 -1.77 15.88
C VAL A 139 1.19 -2.42 14.55
N LYS A 140 0.27 -3.22 14.02
CA LYS A 140 0.35 -3.85 12.70
C LYS A 140 -0.65 -3.27 11.73
N PHE A 141 -0.35 -3.37 10.44
CA PHE A 141 -1.25 -2.98 9.36
C PHE A 141 -1.86 -4.21 8.71
N TRP A 142 -3.18 -4.31 8.78
CA TRP A 142 -3.93 -5.37 8.11
C TRP A 142 -4.49 -4.86 6.79
N ARG A 143 -4.03 -5.46 5.68
CA ARG A 143 -4.53 -5.19 4.33
C ARG A 143 -5.35 -6.35 3.84
N PHE A 144 -6.60 -6.10 3.45
CA PHE A 144 -7.46 -7.09 2.83
C PHE A 144 -8.21 -6.52 1.63
N LYS A 145 -8.51 -7.37 0.66
CA LYS A 145 -9.17 -6.99 -0.57
C LYS A 145 -10.67 -6.78 -0.33
N HIS A 146 -11.23 -5.75 -0.97
CA HIS A 146 -12.68 -5.59 -1.03
C HIS A 146 -13.30 -6.74 -1.83
N ASN A 147 -14.37 -7.33 -1.31
CA ASN A 147 -15.13 -8.38 -1.99
C ASN A 147 -16.44 -7.78 -2.53
N TRP A 148 -16.53 -7.61 -3.83
CA TRP A 148 -17.72 -7.07 -4.50
C TRP A 148 -18.97 -7.94 -4.39
N LYS A 149 -18.83 -9.17 -3.88
CA LYS A 149 -19.97 -10.06 -3.59
C LYS A 149 -20.55 -9.84 -2.20
N GLY A 150 -20.00 -8.92 -1.41
CA GLY A 150 -20.47 -8.61 -0.06
C GLY A 150 -20.13 -9.70 0.98
N ASP A 151 -19.05 -10.44 0.78
CA ASP A 151 -18.61 -11.52 1.68
C ASP A 151 -17.13 -11.37 2.07
N GLY A 152 -16.62 -10.15 2.09
CA GLY A 152 -15.27 -9.85 2.54
C GLY A 152 -15.19 -9.59 4.05
N PRO A 153 -13.98 -9.39 4.60
CA PRO A 153 -13.81 -9.07 6.01
C PRO A 153 -14.60 -7.84 6.44
N ILE A 154 -14.63 -6.77 5.64
CA ILE A 154 -15.36 -5.54 5.96
C ILE A 154 -16.87 -5.81 6.09
N ASP A 155 -17.41 -6.65 5.21
CA ASP A 155 -18.85 -6.98 5.19
C ASP A 155 -19.27 -7.77 6.44
N LYS A 156 -18.32 -8.43 7.10
CA LYS A 156 -18.52 -9.18 8.35
C LYS A 156 -18.30 -8.31 9.59
N ILE A 157 -17.43 -7.30 9.51
CA ILE A 157 -17.10 -6.40 10.62
C ILE A 157 -18.17 -5.31 10.79
N ILE A 158 -18.63 -4.68 9.70
CA ILE A 158 -19.58 -3.57 9.76
C ILE A 158 -20.90 -3.92 10.50
N PRO A 159 -21.53 -5.09 10.30
CA PRO A 159 -22.71 -5.47 11.06
C PRO A 159 -22.47 -5.60 12.57
N ILE A 160 -21.27 -6.04 12.97
CA ILE A 160 -20.88 -6.09 14.39
C ILE A 160 -20.78 -4.66 14.92
N TRP A 161 -20.09 -3.78 14.19
CA TRP A 161 -19.94 -2.36 14.55
C TRP A 161 -21.28 -1.67 14.74
N GLN A 162 -22.20 -1.85 13.79
CA GLN A 162 -23.55 -1.28 13.87
C GLN A 162 -24.36 -1.80 15.05
N LYS A 163 -24.23 -3.09 15.38
CA LYS A 163 -25.03 -3.73 16.44
C LYS A 163 -24.43 -3.57 17.84
N LYS A 164 -23.10 -3.48 17.94
CA LYS A 164 -22.36 -3.56 19.21
C LYS A 164 -21.66 -2.27 19.61
N GLY A 165 -21.80 -1.22 18.81
CA GLY A 165 -21.10 0.05 19.01
C GLY A 165 -19.70 0.07 18.43
N ASP A 166 -18.91 1.07 18.75
CA ASP A 166 -17.57 1.26 18.23
C ASP A 166 -16.62 0.18 18.74
N VAL A 167 -16.32 -0.79 17.87
CA VAL A 167 -15.40 -1.89 18.20
C VAL A 167 -13.94 -1.42 18.34
N ALA A 168 -13.62 -0.22 17.82
CA ALA A 168 -12.27 0.36 17.92
C ALA A 168 -12.10 1.28 19.14
N ASP A 169 -13.14 1.56 19.92
CA ASP A 169 -13.03 2.41 21.10
C ASP A 169 -11.93 1.90 22.05
N ALA A 170 -11.10 2.82 22.56
CA ALA A 170 -9.98 2.45 23.41
C ALA A 170 -10.37 1.90 24.78
N ASN A 171 -11.55 2.25 25.30
CA ASN A 171 -12.03 1.86 26.63
C ASN A 171 -13.08 0.75 26.58
N GLU A 172 -14.04 0.86 25.66
CA GLU A 172 -15.21 -0.01 25.54
C GLU A 172 -15.27 -0.76 24.20
N GLY A 173 -14.21 -0.71 23.42
CA GLY A 173 -14.13 -1.45 22.16
C GLY A 173 -14.05 -2.96 22.39
N ARG A 174 -13.91 -3.72 21.30
CA ARG A 174 -13.98 -5.20 21.35
C ARG A 174 -12.88 -5.82 20.53
N ASP A 175 -12.36 -6.93 21.02
CA ASP A 175 -11.55 -7.81 20.21
C ASP A 175 -12.42 -8.54 19.19
N LEU A 176 -11.85 -8.78 18.02
CA LEU A 176 -12.49 -9.49 16.94
C LEU A 176 -11.70 -10.75 16.63
N THR A 177 -12.38 -11.89 16.71
CA THR A 177 -11.79 -13.18 16.34
C THR A 177 -12.13 -13.51 14.89
N LEU A 178 -11.12 -13.51 14.05
CA LEU A 178 -11.19 -13.84 12.63
C LEU A 178 -11.09 -15.37 12.47
N MET A 179 -12.17 -16.02 12.07
CA MET A 179 -12.16 -17.44 11.71
C MET A 179 -11.56 -17.60 10.32
N LEU A 180 -10.44 -18.29 10.22
CA LEU A 180 -9.67 -18.46 9.00
C LEU A 180 -9.94 -19.80 8.35
N GLN A 181 -10.00 -19.82 7.03
CA GLN A 181 -10.21 -21.05 6.25
C GLN A 181 -9.31 -21.04 5.01
N ALA A 182 -8.68 -22.19 4.75
CA ALA A 182 -7.98 -22.42 3.49
C ALA A 182 -8.99 -22.76 2.39
N VAL A 183 -8.94 -22.03 1.28
CA VAL A 183 -9.81 -22.20 0.12
C VAL A 183 -8.95 -22.50 -1.11
N PRO A 184 -9.30 -23.50 -1.93
CA PRO A 184 -8.58 -23.79 -3.16
C PRO A 184 -8.57 -22.61 -4.11
N LEU A 185 -7.41 -22.37 -4.73
CA LEU A 185 -7.32 -21.42 -5.84
C LEU A 185 -8.10 -21.96 -7.05
N PRO A 186 -8.75 -21.08 -7.83
CA PRO A 186 -9.33 -21.46 -9.11
C PRO A 186 -8.28 -22.16 -9.98
N GLY A 187 -8.61 -23.35 -10.50
CA GLY A 187 -7.69 -24.17 -11.27
C GLY A 187 -6.83 -25.16 -10.46
N GLY A 188 -7.05 -25.27 -9.13
CA GLY A 188 -6.50 -26.37 -8.30
C GLY A 188 -4.99 -26.25 -7.99
N ARG A 189 -4.34 -25.14 -8.29
CA ARG A 189 -2.90 -24.96 -8.04
C ARG A 189 -2.63 -24.17 -6.76
N GLY A 190 -2.95 -24.75 -5.61
CA GLY A 190 -2.68 -24.15 -4.31
C GLY A 190 -3.93 -23.69 -3.57
N GLU A 191 -3.72 -23.10 -2.42
CA GLU A 191 -4.77 -22.61 -1.51
C GLU A 191 -4.44 -21.18 -1.07
N TYR A 192 -5.45 -20.43 -0.73
CA TYR A 192 -5.30 -19.12 -0.06
C TYR A 192 -6.15 -19.10 1.20
N THR A 193 -5.75 -18.30 2.18
CA THR A 193 -6.51 -18.12 3.42
C THR A 193 -7.54 -17.01 3.24
N THR A 194 -8.76 -17.25 3.68
CA THR A 194 -9.85 -16.27 3.76
C THR A 194 -10.41 -16.18 5.16
N VAL A 195 -11.05 -15.06 5.49
CA VAL A 195 -11.82 -14.88 6.71
C VAL A 195 -13.24 -15.39 6.44
N SER A 196 -13.58 -16.55 6.98
CA SER A 196 -14.90 -17.15 6.80
C SER A 196 -15.97 -16.50 7.67
N THR A 197 -15.60 -16.14 8.91
CA THR A 197 -16.50 -15.51 9.89
C THR A 197 -15.69 -14.56 10.76
N VAL A 198 -16.35 -13.54 11.30
CA VAL A 198 -15.80 -12.66 12.34
C VAL A 198 -16.70 -12.79 13.57
N MET A 199 -16.10 -13.16 14.69
CA MET A 199 -16.76 -13.14 15.99
C MET A 199 -16.27 -11.92 16.79
N TYR A 200 -16.97 -11.54 17.81
CA TYR A 200 -16.63 -10.43 18.69
C TYR A 200 -16.66 -10.89 20.14
N GLU A 201 -15.74 -10.32 20.92
CA GLU A 201 -15.66 -10.55 22.35
C GLU A 201 -16.47 -9.49 23.14
N ASP A 202 -16.55 -9.65 24.46
CA ASP A 202 -17.11 -8.64 25.33
C ASP A 202 -16.28 -7.34 25.31
N PRO A 203 -16.88 -6.18 25.65
CA PRO A 203 -16.15 -4.93 25.71
C PRO A 203 -14.99 -5.01 26.69
N THR A 204 -13.82 -4.56 26.26
CA THR A 204 -12.64 -4.49 27.11
C THR A 204 -11.81 -3.24 26.78
N PRO A 205 -11.06 -2.70 27.72
CA PRO A 205 -10.03 -1.71 27.40
C PRO A 205 -9.04 -2.26 26.37
N LEU A 206 -8.42 -1.36 25.62
CA LEU A 206 -7.41 -1.71 24.61
C LEU A 206 -6.21 -2.45 25.23
N SER A 207 -5.84 -2.05 26.46
CA SER A 207 -4.85 -2.70 27.31
C SER A 207 -5.08 -2.29 28.77
N ASP A 208 -4.57 -3.07 29.73
CA ASP A 208 -4.47 -2.67 31.14
C ASP A 208 -3.28 -1.74 31.37
N ASP A 209 -2.36 -1.62 30.41
CA ASP A 209 -1.17 -0.76 30.46
C ASP A 209 -1.43 0.56 29.73
N ALA A 210 -1.53 1.64 30.48
CA ALA A 210 -1.77 2.99 29.94
C ALA A 210 -0.67 3.46 28.96
N GLN A 211 0.58 2.99 29.14
CA GLN A 211 1.65 3.34 28.21
C GLN A 211 1.46 2.62 26.87
N LYS A 212 1.10 1.34 26.88
CA LYS A 212 0.76 0.62 25.65
C LYS A 212 -0.40 1.27 24.90
N ILE A 213 -1.47 1.66 25.62
CA ILE A 213 -2.62 2.36 25.00
C ILE A 213 -2.11 3.61 24.29
N LYS A 214 -1.31 4.42 24.97
CA LYS A 214 -0.75 5.64 24.39
C LYS A 214 0.11 5.35 23.16
N ASP A 215 1.07 4.43 23.27
CA ASP A 215 1.99 4.09 22.18
C ASP A 215 1.25 3.56 20.94
N TRP A 216 0.16 2.81 21.14
CA TRP A 216 -0.63 2.24 20.06
C TRP A 216 -1.58 3.26 19.41
N THR A 217 -2.21 4.13 20.22
CA THR A 217 -3.15 5.14 19.70
C THR A 217 -2.44 6.36 19.12
N GLU A 218 -1.23 6.68 19.59
CA GLU A 218 -0.41 7.78 19.09
C GLU A 218 0.58 7.35 17.98
N ASP A 219 0.52 6.10 17.50
CA ASP A 219 1.35 5.65 16.38
C ASP A 219 1.10 6.50 15.13
N GLU A 220 2.07 7.34 14.76
CA GLU A 220 1.97 8.27 13.64
C GLU A 220 2.15 7.60 12.27
N ARG A 221 2.60 6.33 12.22
CA ARG A 221 2.81 5.64 10.95
C ARG A 221 1.49 5.55 10.18
N THR A 222 1.59 5.74 8.89
CA THR A 222 0.48 5.56 7.94
C THR A 222 0.72 4.29 7.10
N TRP A 223 -0.27 3.87 6.36
CA TRP A 223 -0.09 2.77 5.41
C TRP A 223 1.02 3.07 4.37
N LYS A 224 1.28 4.35 4.08
CA LYS A 224 2.33 4.79 3.15
C LYS A 224 3.74 4.52 3.66
N ASP A 225 3.93 4.49 4.96
CA ASP A 225 5.21 4.15 5.59
C ASP A 225 5.50 2.66 5.51
N VAL A 226 4.46 1.84 5.47
CA VAL A 226 4.54 0.38 5.51
C VAL A 226 4.48 -0.23 4.11
N TYR A 227 3.58 0.25 3.25
CA TYR A 227 3.43 -0.24 1.88
C TYR A 227 4.19 0.65 0.89
N SER A 228 5.21 0.09 0.25
CA SER A 228 6.03 0.81 -0.73
C SER A 228 5.18 1.35 -1.88
N GLN A 229 5.30 2.65 -2.10
CA GLN A 229 4.79 3.30 -3.30
C GLN A 229 5.92 3.40 -4.32
N LYS A 230 5.61 3.14 -5.57
CA LYS A 230 6.55 3.28 -6.66
C LYS A 230 6.34 4.65 -7.33
N PRO A 231 7.40 5.34 -7.74
CA PRO A 231 7.26 6.61 -8.45
C PRO A 231 6.65 6.41 -9.83
N VAL A 232 6.16 7.50 -10.43
CA VAL A 232 5.43 7.47 -11.71
C VAL A 232 6.29 6.86 -12.83
N GLU A 233 7.58 7.13 -12.87
CA GLU A 233 8.52 6.59 -13.86
C GLU A 233 8.60 5.06 -13.81
N TYR A 234 8.50 4.48 -12.60
CA TYR A 234 8.42 3.02 -12.45
C TYR A 234 7.13 2.48 -13.07
N LEU A 235 6.00 3.13 -12.80
CA LEU A 235 4.70 2.73 -13.34
C LEU A 235 4.65 2.91 -14.87
N GLU A 236 5.31 3.95 -15.41
CA GLU A 236 5.45 4.15 -16.85
C GLU A 236 6.23 3.03 -17.54
N ALA A 237 7.34 2.60 -16.94
CA ALA A 237 8.09 1.46 -17.46
C ALA A 237 7.21 0.22 -17.56
N ILE A 238 6.49 -0.09 -16.46
CA ILE A 238 5.56 -1.24 -16.43
C ILE A 238 4.42 -1.07 -17.45
N ALA A 239 3.87 0.13 -17.60
CA ALA A 239 2.82 0.43 -18.58
C ALA A 239 3.28 0.20 -20.04
N LYS A 240 4.57 0.40 -20.32
CA LYS A 240 5.23 0.11 -21.61
C LYS A 240 5.67 -1.36 -21.75
N GLY A 241 5.45 -2.20 -20.76
CA GLY A 241 5.92 -3.59 -20.74
C GLY A 241 7.43 -3.73 -20.53
N LEU A 242 8.07 -2.70 -19.95
CA LEU A 242 9.51 -2.67 -19.70
C LEU A 242 9.79 -2.97 -18.23
N ASP A 243 10.99 -3.50 -17.96
CA ASP A 243 11.46 -3.79 -16.61
C ASP A 243 12.21 -2.58 -16.02
N PRO A 244 11.67 -1.92 -14.98
CA PRO A 244 12.36 -0.82 -14.33
C PRO A 244 13.53 -1.33 -13.48
N ILE A 245 14.70 -0.72 -13.64
CA ILE A 245 15.95 -1.02 -12.94
C ILE A 245 16.27 0.19 -12.04
N TRP A 246 16.66 -0.08 -10.79
CA TRP A 246 17.12 0.98 -9.90
C TRP A 246 18.55 1.38 -10.26
N ASP A 247 18.74 2.64 -10.65
CA ASP A 247 20.04 3.24 -10.85
C ASP A 247 20.50 3.92 -9.55
N SER A 248 21.57 3.39 -8.96
CA SER A 248 22.09 3.89 -7.68
C SER A 248 22.85 5.22 -7.81
N GLU A 249 23.37 5.55 -8.98
CA GLU A 249 24.07 6.81 -9.24
C GLU A 249 23.08 7.94 -9.45
N LEU A 250 22.04 7.70 -10.25
CA LEU A 250 20.98 8.65 -10.52
C LEU A 250 19.90 8.70 -9.43
N LYS A 251 19.93 7.75 -8.48
CA LYS A 251 18.93 7.58 -7.40
C LYS A 251 17.49 7.56 -7.93
N LYS A 252 17.27 6.94 -9.07
CA LYS A 252 15.95 6.82 -9.71
C LYS A 252 15.79 5.50 -10.43
N TYR A 253 14.53 5.16 -10.78
CA TYR A 253 14.29 4.05 -11.69
C TYR A 253 14.55 4.49 -13.12
N VAL A 254 15.28 3.64 -13.85
CA VAL A 254 15.55 3.77 -15.29
C VAL A 254 15.02 2.52 -16.00
N TYR A 255 14.77 2.64 -17.27
CA TYR A 255 14.39 1.52 -18.14
C TYR A 255 14.97 1.74 -19.54
N ASP A 256 15.30 0.67 -20.20
CA ASP A 256 15.77 0.71 -21.58
C ASP A 256 14.56 0.66 -22.50
N ASP A 257 14.23 1.79 -23.12
CA ASP A 257 13.12 1.89 -24.08
C ASP A 257 13.69 1.69 -25.50
N PRO A 258 13.49 0.52 -26.13
CA PRO A 258 13.99 0.26 -27.46
C PRO A 258 13.41 1.18 -28.54
N ASN A 259 12.28 1.85 -28.21
CA ASN A 259 11.62 2.80 -29.12
C ASN A 259 11.95 4.26 -28.81
N ALA A 260 12.75 4.53 -27.78
CA ALA A 260 13.18 5.88 -27.48
C ALA A 260 14.05 6.41 -28.61
N VAL A 261 13.63 7.51 -29.24
CA VAL A 261 14.47 8.24 -30.21
C VAL A 261 15.68 8.72 -29.43
N LYS A 262 16.86 8.16 -29.70
CA LYS A 262 18.13 8.65 -29.19
C LYS A 262 18.33 10.06 -29.75
N ASN A 263 17.90 11.08 -29.04
CA ASN A 263 18.33 12.44 -29.30
C ASN A 263 19.80 12.53 -28.90
N THR A 264 20.68 12.14 -29.80
CA THR A 264 22.08 12.51 -29.78
C THR A 264 22.12 14.02 -29.97
N THR A 265 22.16 14.75 -28.89
CA THR A 265 22.63 16.15 -28.91
C THR A 265 24.12 16.06 -29.16
N ASP A 266 24.47 16.01 -30.44
CA ASP A 266 25.82 16.16 -30.93
C ASP A 266 26.23 17.60 -30.58
N THR A 267 26.96 17.77 -29.51
CA THR A 267 27.59 19.04 -29.16
C THR A 267 28.81 19.17 -30.06
N THR A 268 28.57 19.58 -31.28
CA THR A 268 29.64 20.04 -32.16
C THR A 268 30.21 21.32 -31.53
N VAL A 269 31.32 21.16 -30.85
CA VAL A 269 32.20 22.27 -30.45
C VAL A 269 32.71 22.91 -31.72
N LEU A 270 32.11 24.00 -32.12
CA LEU A 270 32.64 24.90 -33.13
C LEU A 270 34.00 25.45 -32.64
N GLY A 271 35.07 24.91 -33.21
CA GLY A 271 36.41 25.41 -32.98
C GLY A 271 36.49 26.89 -33.34
N SER A 272 36.96 27.64 -32.41
CA SER A 272 37.42 29.05 -32.55
C SER A 272 38.59 29.03 -33.52
N THR A 273 38.39 29.57 -34.71
CA THR A 273 39.49 30.01 -35.59
C THR A 273 39.85 31.42 -35.22
N ASP A 274 41.03 31.55 -34.64
CA ASP A 274 41.68 32.82 -34.39
C ASP A 274 42.23 33.41 -35.70
N PRO A 275 41.95 34.64 -36.12
CA PRO A 275 42.56 35.28 -37.27
C PRO A 275 43.62 36.27 -36.82
N GLN A 276 44.87 35.85 -36.64
CA GLN A 276 46.00 36.74 -36.71
C GLN A 276 47.27 35.98 -37.13
N ALA A 277 47.72 36.22 -38.38
CA ALA A 277 49.12 36.48 -38.73
C ALA A 277 49.27 36.76 -40.25
N ASN A 278 49.71 38.01 -40.50
CA ASN A 278 50.26 38.61 -41.74
C ASN A 278 49.32 38.79 -42.93
#